data_d14e412631929d7e086cf8f85481428c
#
_entry.id   d14e412631929d7e086cf8f85481428c
#
_cell.length_a   1.000
_cell.length_b   1.000
_cell.length_c   1.000
_cell.angle_alpha   90.00
_cell.angle_beta   90.00
_cell.angle_gamma   90.00
#
_symmetry.space_group_name_H-M   'P 1'
#
loop_
_entity.id
_entity.type
_entity.pdbx_description
1 polymer ?
#
loop_
_entity_poly.entity_id
_entity_poly.type
_entity_poly.pdbx_seq_one_letter_code
_entity_poly.pdbx_strand_id
1 'polypeptide(L)'
;LPNVSLWNSKRGTASSSAGAVHQLVPRLAWGDAVGNQVRYLRDLLRGWGYASEIYAEQWDEACRDEVRPALDYARDAGRDTALLVHHSFESRLVPLVAKAKGRKALLYHNVTPERFFEGTDRHVARGCMLAREELLQLREHVTHAWAYSHFSVEELSAAGYPDASVLPFAVDWNAFNVAPDAALREQMADGCANVLFVGRTVPSKRLEDVLRVFTAYQRLYQPRSRLLVAGTLYSSAPYDASVLALREQLGPDRVVFLGRVDAAQLSACFASATAYLSMSRHEGFGVPLLEAMYRGVPVVAYGAAAVPETMGGAGLTTLSDDPAQVAGLLAVLERDPALRSRVVEAQRQRLASLDQQAVAQRVREALTPFLQGAAPHARPPAGPAATVVCPGFDAAPDAPMSRLARAVVDRLPDASLWTVRRQVLPLQLAPRDEHEGVTRVRRFTPDEPSFGLEGVSPPSSSLETGVRCASGPLLFAGAGEEVARRTVSRLPPEACVAGVWEARRAPDAGVKQVLGKKLWELTPGRDLVSLAAELARELDVGGHPHAR
;
A
#
# COMPACT_ATOMS: atom_id res chain seq x y z
N LEU A 1 5.77 19.42 -32.78
CA LEU A 1 4.45 19.04 -32.28
C LEU A 1 3.74 20.28 -31.75
N PRO A 2 2.48 20.55 -32.10
CA PRO A 2 1.83 21.81 -31.75
C PRO A 2 1.50 21.85 -30.25
N ASN A 3 1.84 22.97 -29.63
CA ASN A 3 1.46 23.36 -28.28
C ASN A 3 -0.07 23.36 -28.13
N VAL A 4 -0.61 22.41 -27.40
CA VAL A 4 -1.97 22.52 -26.87
C VAL A 4 -1.85 22.55 -25.34
N SER A 5 -1.78 23.75 -24.82
CA SER A 5 -1.96 24.03 -23.39
C SER A 5 -3.42 23.77 -23.02
N LEU A 6 -3.69 22.57 -22.49
CA LEU A 6 -4.99 22.24 -21.90
C LEU A 6 -5.24 22.94 -20.53
N TRP A 7 -4.27 23.73 -20.06
CA TRP A 7 -4.28 24.33 -18.71
C TRP A 7 -4.82 25.76 -18.64
N ASN A 8 -5.24 26.36 -19.77
CA ASN A 8 -5.81 27.71 -19.80
C ASN A 8 -7.22 27.73 -20.40
N SER A 9 -8.18 27.02 -19.79
CA SER A 9 -9.59 27.31 -20.05
C SER A 9 -10.09 28.34 -19.05
N LYS A 10 -10.27 29.55 -19.51
CA LYS A 10 -11.05 30.62 -18.88
C LYS A 10 -12.34 30.06 -18.31
N ARG A 11 -12.73 30.53 -17.12
CA ARG A 11 -14.04 30.29 -16.48
C ARG A 11 -15.14 30.62 -17.49
N GLY A 12 -15.57 29.63 -18.25
CA GLY A 12 -16.79 29.68 -19.03
C GLY A 12 -17.94 29.28 -18.11
N THR A 13 -18.97 30.10 -18.03
CA THR A 13 -20.25 29.80 -17.38
C THR A 13 -20.87 28.59 -18.05
N ALA A 14 -20.72 27.42 -17.43
CA ALA A 14 -21.27 26.15 -17.91
C ALA A 14 -22.75 26.06 -17.52
N SER A 15 -23.60 25.97 -18.53
CA SER A 15 -25.00 25.51 -18.37
C SER A 15 -25.04 24.03 -18.04
N SER A 16 -25.89 23.65 -17.09
CA SER A 16 -26.19 22.31 -16.59
C SER A 16 -24.97 21.49 -16.13
N SER A 17 -24.65 21.57 -14.85
CA SER A 17 -23.61 20.72 -14.24
C SER A 17 -24.04 19.24 -14.28
N ALA A 18 -23.14 18.37 -14.74
CA ALA A 18 -23.32 16.91 -14.74
C ALA A 18 -23.39 16.31 -13.31
N GLY A 19 -23.49 17.14 -12.28
CA GLY A 19 -23.43 16.76 -10.86
C GLY A 19 -22.10 17.13 -10.21
N ALA A 20 -21.94 16.72 -8.96
CA ALA A 20 -20.72 16.98 -8.19
C ALA A 20 -19.97 15.67 -7.87
N VAL A 21 -18.66 15.67 -8.13
CA VAL A 21 -17.74 14.56 -7.80
C VAL A 21 -16.56 15.14 -7.05
N HIS A 22 -16.57 15.03 -5.75
CA HIS A 22 -15.53 15.58 -4.90
C HIS A 22 -14.49 14.53 -4.52
N GLN A 23 -13.34 14.98 -4.06
CA GLN A 23 -12.24 14.12 -3.63
C GLN A 23 -11.91 14.37 -2.18
N LEU A 24 -11.66 13.31 -1.42
CA LEU A 24 -11.27 13.35 -0.02
C LEU A 24 -9.91 12.67 0.13
N VAL A 25 -8.94 13.37 0.69
CA VAL A 25 -7.56 12.88 0.81
C VAL A 25 -7.02 13.15 2.23
N PRO A 26 -6.25 12.21 2.83
CA PRO A 26 -5.64 12.44 4.13
C PRO A 26 -4.72 13.66 4.15
N ARG A 27 -3.88 13.79 3.13
CA ARG A 27 -2.97 14.92 2.97
C ARG A 27 -2.81 15.31 1.51
N LEU A 28 -2.90 16.59 1.21
CA LEU A 28 -2.54 17.15 -0.10
C LEU A 28 -1.15 17.78 0.00
N ALA A 29 -0.14 17.10 -0.54
CA ALA A 29 1.23 17.59 -0.56
C ALA A 29 1.58 18.18 -1.94
N TRP A 30 2.53 19.11 -1.95
CA TRP A 30 3.05 19.67 -3.19
C TRP A 30 4.15 18.75 -3.74
N GLY A 31 4.01 18.36 -5.01
CA GLY A 31 5.04 17.62 -5.76
C GLY A 31 5.14 16.13 -5.41
N ASP A 32 4.22 15.57 -4.63
CA ASP A 32 4.15 14.12 -4.43
C ASP A 32 3.21 13.44 -5.44
N ALA A 33 3.39 12.13 -5.60
CA ALA A 33 2.63 11.34 -6.58
C ALA A 33 1.12 11.32 -6.27
N VAL A 34 0.73 11.26 -4.98
CA VAL A 34 -0.68 11.25 -4.54
C VAL A 34 -1.33 12.58 -4.86
N GLY A 35 -0.72 13.68 -4.44
CA GLY A 35 -1.22 15.04 -4.70
C GLY A 35 -1.36 15.34 -6.19
N ASN A 36 -0.40 14.88 -7.02
CA ASN A 36 -0.47 15.04 -8.46
C ASN A 36 -1.65 14.25 -9.06
N GLN A 37 -1.92 13.03 -8.61
CA GLN A 37 -3.08 12.25 -9.07
C GLN A 37 -4.41 12.89 -8.66
N VAL A 38 -4.50 13.40 -7.43
CA VAL A 38 -5.68 14.11 -6.93
C VAL A 38 -5.99 15.33 -7.80
N ARG A 39 -4.98 16.15 -8.12
CA ARG A 39 -5.13 17.31 -9.02
C ARG A 39 -5.53 16.90 -10.43
N TYR A 40 -4.86 15.91 -10.98
CA TYR A 40 -5.16 15.41 -12.32
C TYR A 40 -6.61 14.93 -12.44
N LEU A 41 -7.09 14.14 -11.49
CA LEU A 41 -8.49 13.68 -11.46
C LEU A 41 -9.48 14.84 -11.31
N ARG A 42 -9.18 15.83 -10.45
CA ARG A 42 -10.00 17.06 -10.34
C ARG A 42 -10.16 17.73 -11.69
N ASP A 43 -9.05 17.91 -12.41
CA ASP A 43 -9.04 18.64 -13.66
C ASP A 43 -9.73 17.84 -14.78
N LEU A 44 -9.59 16.53 -14.83
CA LEU A 44 -10.35 15.65 -15.71
C LEU A 44 -11.86 15.73 -15.42
N LEU A 45 -12.26 15.59 -14.16
CA LEU A 45 -13.67 15.65 -13.76
C LEU A 45 -14.29 17.01 -14.14
N ARG A 46 -13.58 18.10 -13.90
CA ARG A 46 -13.99 19.45 -14.34
C ARG A 46 -14.09 19.55 -15.86
N GLY A 47 -13.13 18.97 -16.59
CA GLY A 47 -13.15 18.90 -18.05
C GLY A 47 -14.33 18.08 -18.60
N TRP A 48 -14.87 17.15 -17.83
CA TRP A 48 -16.07 16.36 -18.17
C TRP A 48 -17.37 17.04 -17.73
N GLY A 49 -17.31 18.23 -17.12
CA GLY A 49 -18.48 19.02 -16.72
C GLY A 49 -18.93 18.80 -15.28
N TYR A 50 -18.22 18.04 -14.46
CA TYR A 50 -18.54 17.86 -13.04
C TYR A 50 -17.97 19.01 -12.20
N ALA A 51 -18.73 19.42 -11.17
CA ALA A 51 -18.15 20.20 -10.09
C ALA A 51 -17.22 19.28 -9.27
N SER A 52 -15.94 19.66 -9.11
CA SER A 52 -14.96 18.84 -8.37
C SER A 52 -14.07 19.72 -7.50
N GLU A 53 -14.13 19.44 -6.19
CA GLU A 53 -13.30 20.07 -5.16
C GLU A 53 -12.50 19.01 -4.42
N ILE A 54 -11.35 19.42 -3.88
CA ILE A 54 -10.47 18.57 -3.07
C ILE A 54 -10.68 18.95 -1.61
N TYR A 55 -11.02 17.97 -0.78
CA TYR A 55 -11.11 18.08 0.66
C TYR A 55 -9.97 17.30 1.30
N ALA A 56 -9.21 17.93 2.19
CA ALA A 56 -8.06 17.30 2.85
C ALA A 56 -8.12 17.48 4.36
N GLU A 57 -7.60 16.49 5.08
CA GLU A 57 -7.36 16.61 6.54
C GLU A 57 -6.15 17.49 6.83
N GLN A 58 -5.10 17.36 6.01
CA GLN A 58 -3.88 18.15 6.08
C GLN A 58 -3.44 18.57 4.67
N TRP A 59 -2.71 19.69 4.58
CA TRP A 59 -2.13 20.14 3.30
C TRP A 59 -0.88 20.98 3.51
N ASP A 60 -0.02 21.03 2.50
CA ASP A 60 1.11 21.95 2.46
C ASP A 60 0.61 23.37 2.15
N GLU A 61 1.24 24.40 2.68
CA GLU A 61 0.81 25.80 2.48
C GLU A 61 0.75 26.18 0.99
N ALA A 62 1.63 25.62 0.17
CA ALA A 62 1.59 25.80 -1.29
C ALA A 62 0.31 25.25 -1.96
N CYS A 63 -0.47 24.43 -1.27
CA CYS A 63 -1.73 23.84 -1.77
C CYS A 63 -2.98 24.56 -1.25
N ARG A 64 -2.84 25.59 -0.42
CA ARG A 64 -3.93 26.23 0.33
C ARG A 64 -5.12 26.66 -0.53
N ASP A 65 -4.84 27.24 -1.68
CA ASP A 65 -5.89 27.76 -2.58
C ASP A 65 -6.59 26.66 -3.41
N GLU A 66 -6.09 25.43 -3.35
CA GLU A 66 -6.60 24.28 -4.10
C GLU A 66 -7.46 23.33 -3.25
N VAL A 67 -7.49 23.54 -1.93
CA VAL A 67 -8.03 22.57 -0.98
C VAL A 67 -9.05 23.19 -0.04
N ARG A 68 -10.02 22.39 0.37
CA ARG A 68 -10.94 22.70 1.47
C ARG A 68 -10.69 21.77 2.66
N PRO A 69 -10.93 22.23 3.90
CA PRO A 69 -10.86 21.34 5.06
C PRO A 69 -11.81 20.14 4.91
N ALA A 70 -11.34 18.95 5.26
CA ALA A 70 -12.13 17.71 5.15
C ALA A 70 -13.49 17.80 5.87
N LEU A 71 -13.53 18.47 7.02
CA LEU A 71 -14.76 18.65 7.83
C LEU A 71 -15.83 19.50 7.10
N ASP A 72 -15.43 20.32 6.14
CA ASP A 72 -16.37 21.15 5.37
C ASP A 72 -17.19 20.32 4.39
N TYR A 73 -16.67 19.14 3.99
CA TYR A 73 -17.37 18.23 3.09
C TYR A 73 -18.80 17.90 3.55
N ALA A 74 -18.99 17.70 4.85
CA ALA A 74 -20.32 17.37 5.40
C ALA A 74 -21.37 18.48 5.18
N ARG A 75 -20.95 19.74 5.02
CA ARG A 75 -21.84 20.87 4.72
C ARG A 75 -22.08 21.03 3.23
N ASP A 76 -21.08 20.72 2.41
CA ASP A 76 -21.05 21.00 0.99
C ASP A 76 -21.68 19.87 0.17
N ALA A 77 -21.72 18.65 0.73
CA ALA A 77 -22.17 17.44 0.03
C ALA A 77 -23.68 17.18 0.17
N GLY A 78 -24.36 17.03 -0.96
CA GLY A 78 -25.75 16.56 -1.09
C GLY A 78 -25.84 15.05 -1.28
N ARG A 79 -27.10 14.54 -1.41
CA ARG A 79 -27.35 13.11 -1.71
C ARG A 79 -26.88 12.69 -3.11
N ASP A 80 -26.89 13.63 -4.04
CA ASP A 80 -26.50 13.40 -5.44
C ASP A 80 -25.01 13.62 -5.70
N THR A 81 -24.22 13.89 -4.64
CA THR A 81 -22.77 14.06 -4.72
C THR A 81 -22.08 12.70 -4.72
N ALA A 82 -21.09 12.53 -5.60
CA ALA A 82 -20.18 11.39 -5.55
C ALA A 82 -18.88 11.79 -4.85
N LEU A 83 -18.27 10.86 -4.12
CA LEU A 83 -17.03 11.05 -3.37
C LEU A 83 -15.98 10.02 -3.77
N LEU A 84 -14.83 10.48 -4.22
CA LEU A 84 -13.63 9.69 -4.39
C LEU A 84 -12.77 9.81 -3.13
N VAL A 85 -12.58 8.71 -2.42
CA VAL A 85 -11.80 8.64 -1.18
C VAL A 85 -10.42 8.14 -1.51
N HIS A 86 -9.41 9.01 -1.38
CA HIS A 86 -8.01 8.62 -1.55
C HIS A 86 -7.46 8.05 -0.26
N HIS A 87 -6.88 6.87 -0.34
CA HIS A 87 -6.29 6.19 0.81
C HIS A 87 -4.82 5.86 0.54
N SER A 88 -3.92 6.45 1.32
CA SER A 88 -2.46 6.33 1.16
C SER A 88 -1.70 6.20 2.47
N PHE A 89 -2.30 6.58 3.58
CA PHE A 89 -1.75 6.53 4.93
C PHE A 89 -2.87 6.67 5.96
N GLU A 90 -2.56 6.53 7.27
CA GLU A 90 -3.54 6.71 8.35
C GLU A 90 -4.21 8.08 8.31
N SER A 91 -5.48 8.14 8.68
CA SER A 91 -6.28 9.36 8.69
C SER A 91 -7.40 9.30 9.71
N ARG A 92 -8.10 10.42 9.89
CA ARG A 92 -9.33 10.49 10.68
C ARG A 92 -10.58 10.54 9.80
N LEU A 93 -10.44 10.11 8.54
CA LEU A 93 -11.48 10.30 7.52
C LEU A 93 -12.56 9.21 7.54
N VAL A 94 -12.29 8.03 8.07
CA VAL A 94 -13.25 6.91 8.09
C VAL A 94 -14.61 7.31 8.67
N PRO A 95 -14.71 7.98 9.85
CA PRO A 95 -16.01 8.40 10.37
C PRO A 95 -16.74 9.43 9.50
N LEU A 96 -16.00 10.27 8.77
CA LEU A 96 -16.54 11.23 7.83
C LEU A 96 -17.09 10.49 6.60
N VAL A 97 -16.34 9.56 6.05
CA VAL A 97 -16.76 8.72 4.91
C VAL A 97 -18.00 7.89 5.28
N ALA A 98 -18.06 7.32 6.48
CA ALA A 98 -19.19 6.56 6.97
C ALA A 98 -20.50 7.42 7.01
N LYS A 99 -20.38 8.67 7.44
CA LYS A 99 -21.52 9.62 7.56
C LYS A 99 -21.83 10.34 6.25
N ALA A 100 -20.92 10.36 5.29
CA ALA A 100 -21.09 11.05 4.03
C ALA A 100 -22.27 10.48 3.24
N LYS A 101 -23.11 11.38 2.70
CA LYS A 101 -24.22 11.03 1.81
C LYS A 101 -23.72 10.83 0.39
N GLY A 102 -24.50 10.14 -0.43
CA GLY A 102 -24.18 9.90 -1.82
C GLY A 102 -23.27 8.69 -2.06
N ARG A 103 -22.85 8.55 -3.32
CA ARG A 103 -21.99 7.43 -3.76
C ARG A 103 -20.56 7.66 -3.34
N LYS A 104 -19.88 6.62 -2.94
CA LYS A 104 -18.48 6.67 -2.50
C LYS A 104 -17.67 5.58 -3.18
N ALA A 105 -16.47 5.94 -3.62
CA ALA A 105 -15.52 5.00 -4.17
C ALA A 105 -14.13 5.21 -3.57
N LEU A 106 -13.35 4.15 -3.51
CA LEU A 106 -11.99 4.13 -2.97
C LEU A 106 -10.97 4.24 -4.10
N LEU A 107 -9.98 5.11 -3.92
CA LEU A 107 -8.75 5.19 -4.70
C LEU A 107 -7.57 4.84 -3.78
N TYR A 108 -7.06 3.63 -3.93
CA TYR A 108 -5.98 3.11 -3.10
C TYR A 108 -4.62 3.43 -3.72
N HIS A 109 -3.81 4.22 -3.03
CA HIS A 109 -2.48 4.63 -3.48
C HIS A 109 -1.36 3.70 -3.01
N ASN A 110 -1.72 2.56 -2.44
CA ASN A 110 -0.85 1.62 -1.76
C ASN A 110 -0.32 2.14 -0.40
N VAL A 111 -0.28 1.27 0.57
CA VAL A 111 0.30 1.54 1.90
C VAL A 111 1.53 0.68 2.08
N THR A 112 2.68 1.32 2.26
CA THR A 112 3.94 0.59 2.51
C THR A 112 3.78 -0.29 3.75
N PRO A 113 4.14 -1.59 3.69
CA PRO A 113 4.08 -2.47 4.85
C PRO A 113 4.92 -1.94 6.02
N GLU A 114 4.34 -1.96 7.22
CA GLU A 114 4.96 -1.49 8.45
C GLU A 114 6.31 -2.14 8.76
N ARG A 115 6.50 -3.43 8.35
CA ARG A 115 7.76 -4.17 8.53
C ARG A 115 8.99 -3.45 8.01
N PHE A 116 8.84 -2.55 7.02
CA PHE A 116 9.94 -1.74 6.53
C PHE A 116 10.40 -0.69 7.54
N PHE A 117 9.50 -0.25 8.41
CA PHE A 117 9.75 0.81 9.39
C PHE A 117 9.98 0.26 10.81
N GLU A 118 9.72 -1.04 11.03
CA GLU A 118 10.02 -1.69 12.31
C GLU A 118 11.51 -1.53 12.64
N GLY A 119 11.79 -1.00 13.83
CA GLY A 119 13.16 -0.73 14.26
C GLY A 119 13.77 0.59 13.77
N THR A 120 13.12 1.32 12.86
CA THR A 120 13.62 2.61 12.36
C THR A 120 12.67 3.78 12.66
N ASP A 121 11.37 3.60 12.49
CA ASP A 121 10.37 4.64 12.74
C ASP A 121 9.04 4.05 13.23
N ARG A 122 8.84 4.07 14.55
CA ARG A 122 7.63 3.52 15.19
C ARG A 122 6.35 4.27 14.78
N HIS A 123 6.43 5.59 14.56
CA HIS A 123 5.26 6.37 14.20
C HIS A 123 4.79 6.03 12.79
N VAL A 124 5.74 5.96 11.85
CA VAL A 124 5.40 5.55 10.47
C VAL A 124 4.95 4.09 10.42
N ALA A 125 5.59 3.18 11.15
CA ALA A 125 5.15 1.79 11.24
C ALA A 125 3.70 1.71 11.74
N ARG A 126 3.39 2.40 12.86
CA ARG A 126 2.03 2.48 13.38
C ARG A 126 1.05 3.07 12.36
N GLY A 127 1.42 4.16 11.71
CA GLY A 127 0.58 4.81 10.70
C GLY A 127 0.25 3.88 9.53
N CYS A 128 1.22 3.11 9.04
CA CYS A 128 1.00 2.09 8.01
C CYS A 128 0.02 1.00 8.48
N MET A 129 0.13 0.58 9.74
CA MET A 129 -0.77 -0.41 10.33
C MET A 129 -2.20 0.10 10.44
N LEU A 130 -2.37 1.31 11.00
CA LEU A 130 -3.68 1.95 11.13
C LEU A 130 -4.32 2.19 9.76
N ALA A 131 -3.54 2.60 8.76
CA ALA A 131 -4.03 2.75 7.40
C ALA A 131 -4.57 1.43 6.82
N ARG A 132 -3.94 0.29 7.11
CA ARG A 132 -4.46 -1.02 6.69
C ARG A 132 -5.73 -1.42 7.44
N GLU A 133 -5.86 -1.05 8.71
CA GLU A 133 -7.10 -1.23 9.47
C GLU A 133 -8.23 -0.35 8.93
N GLU A 134 -7.94 0.92 8.62
CA GLU A 134 -8.88 1.83 7.97
C GLU A 134 -9.37 1.32 6.61
N LEU A 135 -8.49 0.68 5.84
CA LEU A 135 -8.86 0.07 4.56
C LEU A 135 -9.98 -0.96 4.71
N LEU A 136 -9.95 -1.77 5.78
CA LEU A 136 -11.02 -2.72 6.07
C LEU A 136 -12.33 -2.04 6.48
N GLN A 137 -12.22 -0.95 7.26
CA GLN A 137 -13.41 -0.20 7.70
C GLN A 137 -14.08 0.52 6.51
N LEU A 138 -13.28 1.08 5.58
CA LEU A 138 -13.79 1.76 4.39
C LEU A 138 -14.58 0.83 3.47
N ARG A 139 -14.32 -0.47 3.48
CA ARG A 139 -14.96 -1.46 2.60
C ARG A 139 -16.48 -1.41 2.67
N GLU A 140 -17.06 -1.19 3.85
CA GLU A 140 -18.50 -1.17 4.06
C GLU A 140 -19.17 0.12 3.55
N HIS A 141 -18.37 1.13 3.26
CA HIS A 141 -18.85 2.47 2.94
C HIS A 141 -18.68 2.86 1.47
N VAL A 142 -17.93 2.07 0.69
CA VAL A 142 -17.66 2.35 -0.72
C VAL A 142 -18.28 1.30 -1.64
N THR A 143 -18.68 1.72 -2.84
CA THR A 143 -19.28 0.83 -3.83
C THR A 143 -18.30 0.36 -4.89
N HIS A 144 -17.24 1.11 -5.14
CA HIS A 144 -16.19 0.82 -6.12
C HIS A 144 -14.83 1.03 -5.48
N ALA A 145 -13.83 0.30 -5.94
CA ALA A 145 -12.46 0.46 -5.49
C ALA A 145 -11.49 0.33 -6.66
N TRP A 146 -10.52 1.21 -6.71
CA TRP A 146 -9.44 1.19 -7.70
C TRP A 146 -8.08 1.33 -7.02
N ALA A 147 -7.07 0.78 -7.67
CA ALA A 147 -5.67 1.02 -7.36
C ALA A 147 -4.88 1.29 -8.65
N TYR A 148 -3.64 1.73 -8.54
CA TYR A 148 -2.86 2.18 -9.68
C TYR A 148 -1.92 1.09 -10.26
N SER A 149 -1.98 -0.13 -9.75
CA SER A 149 -1.22 -1.29 -10.23
C SER A 149 -1.97 -2.58 -9.92
N HIS A 150 -1.73 -3.64 -10.66
CA HIS A 150 -2.26 -4.96 -10.35
C HIS A 150 -1.78 -5.46 -8.98
N PHE A 151 -0.51 -5.20 -8.64
CA PHE A 151 0.02 -5.45 -7.30
C PHE A 151 -0.86 -4.84 -6.19
N SER A 152 -1.27 -3.58 -6.35
CA SER A 152 -2.12 -2.90 -5.36
C SER A 152 -3.58 -3.38 -5.42
N VAL A 153 -4.07 -3.83 -6.57
CA VAL A 153 -5.39 -4.48 -6.70
C VAL A 153 -5.41 -5.82 -5.97
N GLU A 154 -4.35 -6.60 -6.04
CA GLU A 154 -4.22 -7.85 -5.26
C GLU A 154 -4.31 -7.58 -3.76
N GLU A 155 -3.64 -6.54 -3.26
CA GLU A 155 -3.77 -6.10 -1.86
C GLU A 155 -5.21 -5.70 -1.51
N LEU A 156 -5.91 -4.96 -2.38
CA LEU A 156 -7.32 -4.62 -2.20
C LEU A 156 -8.20 -5.85 -2.18
N SER A 157 -7.99 -6.78 -3.10
CA SER A 157 -8.74 -8.04 -3.15
C SER A 157 -8.56 -8.85 -1.87
N ALA A 158 -7.32 -8.95 -1.38
CA ALA A 158 -7.01 -9.58 -0.10
C ALA A 158 -7.65 -8.85 1.11
N ALA A 159 -7.85 -7.52 1.01
CA ALA A 159 -8.53 -6.72 2.02
C ALA A 159 -10.08 -6.77 1.89
N GLY A 160 -10.62 -7.60 1.00
CA GLY A 160 -12.05 -7.81 0.84
C GLY A 160 -12.75 -6.86 -0.14
N TYR A 161 -12.03 -6.39 -1.16
CA TYR A 161 -12.56 -5.63 -2.30
C TYR A 161 -12.50 -6.49 -3.57
N PRO A 162 -13.38 -7.48 -3.77
CA PRO A 162 -13.27 -8.48 -4.84
C PRO A 162 -13.38 -7.88 -6.24
N ASP A 163 -14.10 -6.75 -6.39
CA ASP A 163 -14.31 -6.07 -7.67
C ASP A 163 -13.32 -4.91 -7.89
N ALA A 164 -12.25 -4.85 -7.09
CA ALA A 164 -11.23 -3.83 -7.28
C ALA A 164 -10.55 -3.99 -8.65
N SER A 165 -10.25 -2.88 -9.29
CA SER A 165 -9.62 -2.87 -10.62
C SER A 165 -8.54 -1.80 -10.73
N VAL A 166 -7.73 -1.89 -11.77
CA VAL A 166 -6.69 -0.90 -12.04
C VAL A 166 -7.30 0.37 -12.62
N LEU A 167 -7.06 1.51 -11.95
CA LEU A 167 -7.23 2.82 -12.56
C LEU A 167 -5.90 3.22 -13.20
N PRO A 168 -5.87 3.54 -14.50
CA PRO A 168 -4.63 3.93 -15.16
C PRO A 168 -3.97 5.13 -14.46
N PHE A 169 -2.68 5.00 -14.14
CA PHE A 169 -1.93 6.08 -13.53
C PHE A 169 -1.61 7.17 -14.56
N ALA A 170 -2.00 8.38 -14.28
CA ALA A 170 -1.74 9.49 -15.16
C ALA A 170 -0.45 10.22 -14.78
N VAL A 171 0.37 10.50 -15.78
CA VAL A 171 1.59 11.28 -15.62
C VAL A 171 1.45 12.57 -16.39
N ASP A 172 1.66 13.68 -15.73
CA ASP A 172 1.81 14.97 -16.41
C ASP A 172 3.23 15.07 -17.01
N TRP A 173 3.37 14.64 -18.25
CA TRP A 173 4.63 14.69 -18.97
C TRP A 173 5.17 16.12 -19.13
N ASN A 174 4.29 17.12 -19.13
CA ASN A 174 4.72 18.53 -19.23
C ASN A 174 5.42 19.01 -17.96
N ALA A 175 5.07 18.46 -16.80
CA ALA A 175 5.75 18.76 -15.55
C ALA A 175 7.24 18.33 -15.57
N PHE A 176 7.61 17.41 -16.46
CA PHE A 176 9.01 17.00 -16.62
C PHE A 176 9.78 17.89 -17.63
N ASN A 177 9.10 18.74 -18.39
CA ASN A 177 9.74 19.62 -19.39
C ASN A 177 10.33 20.91 -18.76
N VAL A 178 11.06 20.75 -17.67
CA VAL A 178 11.74 21.88 -17.02
C VAL A 178 13.19 21.93 -17.51
N ALA A 179 13.66 23.14 -17.85
CA ALA A 179 15.05 23.35 -18.22
C ALA A 179 15.98 22.96 -17.06
N PRO A 180 17.09 22.28 -17.34
CA PRO A 180 18.04 21.90 -16.30
C PRO A 180 18.70 23.13 -15.66
N ASP A 181 18.93 23.08 -14.35
CA ASP A 181 19.77 24.05 -13.66
C ASP A 181 21.18 24.03 -14.27
N ALA A 182 21.62 25.19 -14.80
CA ALA A 182 22.86 25.28 -15.56
C ALA A 182 24.09 25.09 -14.67
N ALA A 183 24.08 25.63 -13.45
CA ALA A 183 25.19 25.56 -12.52
C ALA A 183 25.41 24.12 -12.02
N LEU A 184 24.32 23.44 -11.63
CA LEU A 184 24.39 22.04 -11.22
C LEU A 184 24.83 21.13 -12.37
N ARG A 185 24.33 21.38 -13.58
CA ARG A 185 24.73 20.62 -14.78
C ARG A 185 26.21 20.78 -15.10
N GLU A 186 26.75 22.00 -15.00
CA GLU A 186 28.17 22.26 -15.20
C GLU A 186 29.05 21.53 -14.16
N GLN A 187 28.64 21.56 -12.88
CA GLN A 187 29.32 20.81 -11.81
C GLN A 187 29.35 19.30 -12.06
N MET A 188 28.34 18.76 -12.76
CA MET A 188 28.27 17.33 -13.08
C MET A 188 28.96 16.95 -14.38
N ALA A 189 29.44 17.92 -15.18
CA ALA A 189 30.06 17.73 -16.50
C ALA A 189 31.58 17.46 -16.42
N ASP A 190 32.08 16.91 -15.32
CA ASP A 190 33.51 16.64 -15.08
C ASP A 190 34.01 15.31 -15.68
N GLY A 191 33.18 14.65 -16.49
CA GLY A 191 33.50 13.36 -17.13
C GLY A 191 33.37 12.14 -16.20
N CYS A 192 32.73 12.29 -15.04
CA CYS A 192 32.34 11.15 -14.20
C CYS A 192 31.07 10.47 -14.72
N ALA A 193 31.01 9.16 -14.61
CA ALA A 193 29.75 8.42 -14.80
C ALA A 193 28.84 8.68 -13.59
N ASN A 194 27.66 9.30 -13.82
CA ASN A 194 26.74 9.65 -12.76
C ASN A 194 25.63 8.59 -12.64
N VAL A 195 25.61 7.83 -11.55
CA VAL A 195 24.47 6.96 -11.18
C VAL A 195 23.50 7.80 -10.36
N LEU A 196 22.22 7.81 -10.74
CA LEU A 196 21.19 8.62 -10.10
C LEU A 196 20.20 7.76 -9.32
N PHE A 197 19.91 8.15 -8.09
CA PHE A 197 18.78 7.71 -7.30
C PHE A 197 17.89 8.91 -6.98
N VAL A 198 16.57 8.76 -7.15
CA VAL A 198 15.56 9.78 -6.80
C VAL A 198 14.50 9.18 -5.89
N GLY A 199 14.29 9.78 -4.73
CA GLY A 199 13.26 9.37 -3.79
C GLY A 199 13.54 9.76 -2.35
N ARG A 200 12.50 9.66 -1.51
CA ARG A 200 12.66 9.85 -0.06
C ARG A 200 13.58 8.77 0.50
N THR A 201 14.41 9.12 1.47
CA THR A 201 15.26 8.15 2.19
C THR A 201 14.43 7.39 3.21
N VAL A 202 13.78 6.33 2.78
CA VAL A 202 12.97 5.44 3.63
C VAL A 202 13.38 4.00 3.42
N PRO A 203 13.22 3.13 4.44
CA PRO A 203 13.71 1.74 4.38
C PRO A 203 13.20 0.93 3.19
N SER A 204 11.97 1.18 2.73
CA SER A 204 11.41 0.49 1.56
C SER A 204 12.12 0.81 0.24
N LYS A 205 12.82 1.95 0.16
CA LYS A 205 13.62 2.35 -1.02
C LYS A 205 15.02 1.76 -1.05
N ARG A 206 15.49 1.17 0.06
CA ARG A 206 16.76 0.43 0.14
C ARG A 206 17.97 1.23 -0.32
N LEU A 207 18.12 2.46 0.17
CA LEU A 207 19.29 3.29 -0.19
C LEU A 207 20.61 2.63 0.22
N GLU A 208 20.62 1.81 1.26
CA GLU A 208 21.74 0.97 1.65
C GLU A 208 22.18 0.00 0.54
N ASP A 209 21.24 -0.57 -0.21
CA ASP A 209 21.55 -1.47 -1.33
C ASP A 209 22.04 -0.66 -2.54
N VAL A 210 21.47 0.53 -2.78
CA VAL A 210 21.99 1.46 -3.80
C VAL A 210 23.47 1.82 -3.51
N LEU A 211 23.82 2.09 -2.25
CA LEU A 211 25.21 2.37 -1.84
C LEU A 211 26.13 1.15 -2.06
N ARG A 212 25.69 -0.05 -1.72
CA ARG A 212 26.46 -1.29 -1.94
C ARG A 212 26.71 -1.52 -3.43
N VAL A 213 25.65 -1.40 -4.25
CA VAL A 213 25.75 -1.55 -5.71
C VAL A 213 26.67 -0.49 -6.30
N PHE A 214 26.53 0.77 -5.91
CA PHE A 214 27.38 1.83 -6.39
C PHE A 214 28.84 1.62 -5.99
N THR A 215 29.10 1.21 -4.75
CA THR A 215 30.48 0.90 -4.28
C THR A 215 31.10 -0.24 -5.10
N ALA A 216 30.32 -1.29 -5.39
CA ALA A 216 30.79 -2.37 -6.27
C ALA A 216 31.04 -1.88 -7.69
N TYR A 217 30.15 -1.06 -8.25
CA TYR A 217 30.30 -0.46 -9.58
C TYR A 217 31.57 0.39 -9.67
N GLN A 218 31.80 1.27 -8.68
CA GLN A 218 32.97 2.14 -8.65
C GLN A 218 34.27 1.35 -8.57
N ARG A 219 34.32 0.32 -7.71
CA ARG A 219 35.54 -0.46 -7.48
C ARG A 219 35.88 -1.45 -8.60
N LEU A 220 34.84 -2.08 -9.16
CA LEU A 220 35.03 -3.18 -10.12
C LEU A 220 35.04 -2.72 -11.58
N TYR A 221 34.33 -1.62 -11.90
CA TYR A 221 34.04 -1.28 -13.28
C TYR A 221 34.39 0.16 -13.67
N GLN A 222 34.01 1.16 -12.84
CA GLN A 222 34.11 2.58 -13.20
C GLN A 222 34.63 3.44 -12.02
N PRO A 223 35.96 3.51 -11.81
CA PRO A 223 36.54 4.32 -10.71
C PRO A 223 36.20 5.80 -10.78
N ARG A 224 35.97 6.34 -11.99
CA ARG A 224 35.53 7.73 -12.21
C ARG A 224 34.02 7.81 -12.27
N SER A 225 33.35 7.40 -11.20
CA SER A 225 31.89 7.47 -11.09
C SER A 225 31.45 8.29 -9.88
N ARG A 226 30.21 8.72 -9.90
CA ARG A 226 29.54 9.49 -8.84
C ARG A 226 28.14 8.93 -8.62
N LEU A 227 27.71 8.84 -7.35
CA LEU A 227 26.33 8.59 -6.99
C LEU A 227 25.65 9.91 -6.62
N LEU A 228 24.59 10.24 -7.33
CA LEU A 228 23.70 11.37 -7.02
C LEU A 228 22.46 10.84 -6.29
N VAL A 229 22.24 11.31 -5.07
CA VAL A 229 21.07 10.97 -4.26
C VAL A 229 20.19 12.22 -4.14
N ALA A 230 19.12 12.27 -4.95
CA ALA A 230 18.14 13.36 -4.93
C ALA A 230 16.91 12.93 -4.13
N GLY A 231 16.71 13.57 -2.99
CA GLY A 231 15.59 13.30 -2.08
C GLY A 231 15.91 13.66 -0.64
N THR A 232 14.86 13.81 0.14
CA THR A 232 14.99 14.23 1.54
C THR A 232 15.63 13.10 2.35
N LEU A 233 16.82 13.36 2.91
CA LEU A 233 17.32 12.70 4.10
C LEU A 233 16.42 13.14 5.26
N TYR A 234 16.37 12.45 6.34
CA TYR A 234 15.59 12.77 7.57
C TYR A 234 14.10 12.43 7.53
N SER A 235 13.66 11.57 6.64
CA SER A 235 12.34 10.99 6.74
C SER A 235 12.22 10.01 7.92
N SER A 236 13.38 9.42 8.35
CA SER A 236 13.50 8.58 9.55
C SER A 236 14.95 8.69 10.07
N ALA A 237 15.16 9.42 11.15
CA ALA A 237 16.50 9.69 11.67
C ALA A 237 17.35 8.43 11.95
N PRO A 238 16.84 7.33 12.55
CA PRO A 238 17.62 6.10 12.74
C PRO A 238 18.05 5.44 11.44
N TYR A 239 17.20 5.45 10.41
CA TYR A 239 17.51 4.88 9.11
C TYR A 239 18.58 5.72 8.39
N ASP A 240 18.43 7.05 8.38
CA ASP A 240 19.42 7.94 7.77
C ASP A 240 20.79 7.79 8.42
N ALA A 241 20.84 7.71 9.75
CA ALA A 241 22.09 7.46 10.48
C ALA A 241 22.75 6.12 10.05
N SER A 242 21.94 5.07 9.88
CA SER A 242 22.43 3.76 9.40
C SER A 242 22.98 3.84 7.96
N VAL A 243 22.32 4.59 7.08
CA VAL A 243 22.76 4.80 5.69
C VAL A 243 24.06 5.58 5.64
N LEU A 244 24.19 6.64 6.45
CA LEU A 244 25.43 7.45 6.51
C LEU A 244 26.60 6.63 7.10
N ALA A 245 26.36 5.87 8.17
CA ALA A 245 27.38 4.98 8.75
C ALA A 245 27.81 3.90 7.74
N LEU A 246 26.89 3.33 6.99
CA LEU A 246 27.21 2.37 5.93
C LEU A 246 28.04 3.02 4.81
N ARG A 247 27.71 4.24 4.39
CA ARG A 247 28.49 4.98 3.41
C ARG A 247 29.94 5.15 3.87
N GLU A 248 30.15 5.54 5.14
CA GLU A 248 31.50 5.67 5.71
C GLU A 248 32.23 4.32 5.77
N GLN A 249 31.56 3.26 6.21
CA GLN A 249 32.12 1.91 6.27
C GLN A 249 32.52 1.38 4.87
N LEU A 250 31.67 1.59 3.89
CA LEU A 250 31.93 1.17 2.52
C LEU A 250 33.01 2.03 1.85
N GLY A 251 33.11 3.31 2.23
CA GLY A 251 34.13 4.26 1.72
C GLY A 251 34.07 4.50 0.21
N PRO A 252 32.92 4.61 -0.46
CA PRO A 252 32.87 5.01 -1.85
C PRO A 252 33.23 6.49 -2.00
N ASP A 253 33.97 6.81 -3.04
CA ASP A 253 34.20 8.19 -3.40
C ASP A 253 32.98 8.82 -4.06
N ARG A 254 32.81 10.14 -3.91
CA ARG A 254 31.85 10.94 -4.69
C ARG A 254 30.40 10.50 -4.56
N VAL A 255 29.93 10.22 -3.35
CA VAL A 255 28.50 10.12 -3.04
C VAL A 255 27.98 11.51 -2.65
N VAL A 256 27.06 12.05 -3.44
CA VAL A 256 26.50 13.39 -3.27
C VAL A 256 25.04 13.29 -2.86
N PHE A 257 24.76 13.65 -1.62
CA PHE A 257 23.39 13.80 -1.11
C PHE A 257 22.90 15.21 -1.40
N LEU A 258 21.98 15.36 -2.36
CA LEU A 258 21.48 16.66 -2.80
C LEU A 258 20.33 17.18 -1.92
N GLY A 259 19.75 16.31 -1.07
CA GLY A 259 18.56 16.67 -0.30
C GLY A 259 17.35 16.90 -1.18
N ARG A 260 16.45 17.78 -0.73
CA ARG A 260 15.30 18.19 -1.52
C ARG A 260 15.76 19.13 -2.63
N VAL A 261 15.58 18.69 -3.86
CA VAL A 261 15.88 19.46 -5.07
C VAL A 261 14.60 20.05 -5.66
N ASP A 262 14.71 21.19 -6.33
CA ASP A 262 13.63 21.75 -7.14
C ASP A 262 13.55 21.06 -8.52
N ALA A 263 12.57 21.45 -9.33
CA ALA A 263 12.35 20.82 -10.64
C ALA A 263 13.50 21.06 -11.63
N ALA A 264 14.17 22.23 -11.59
CA ALA A 264 15.31 22.53 -12.45
C ALA A 264 16.56 21.74 -12.05
N GLN A 265 16.80 21.64 -10.75
CA GLN A 265 17.89 20.82 -10.19
C GLN A 265 17.67 19.34 -10.47
N LEU A 266 16.43 18.83 -10.31
CA LEU A 266 16.09 17.44 -10.62
C LEU A 266 16.29 17.15 -12.12
N SER A 267 15.88 18.10 -12.97
CA SER A 267 16.13 18.04 -14.42
C SER A 267 17.63 17.98 -14.76
N ALA A 268 18.46 18.74 -14.03
CA ALA A 268 19.93 18.68 -14.19
C ALA A 268 20.51 17.33 -13.76
N CYS A 269 20.01 16.75 -12.66
CA CYS A 269 20.41 15.41 -12.23
C CYS A 269 20.14 14.36 -13.31
N PHE A 270 18.93 14.33 -13.87
CA PHE A 270 18.60 13.38 -14.95
C PHE A 270 19.41 13.67 -16.23
N ALA A 271 19.57 14.95 -16.61
CA ALA A 271 20.36 15.31 -17.79
C ALA A 271 21.84 14.92 -17.71
N SER A 272 22.36 14.78 -16.50
CA SER A 272 23.75 14.37 -16.22
C SER A 272 23.89 12.87 -15.92
N ALA A 273 22.79 12.14 -15.78
CA ALA A 273 22.81 10.75 -15.36
C ALA A 273 23.24 9.78 -16.47
N THR A 274 24.17 8.90 -16.16
CA THR A 274 24.56 7.77 -17.00
C THR A 274 23.53 6.64 -16.89
N ALA A 275 23.03 6.37 -15.69
CA ALA A 275 21.99 5.41 -15.41
C ALA A 275 21.19 5.82 -14.17
N TYR A 276 19.92 5.40 -14.12
CA TYR A 276 19.07 5.48 -12.93
C TYR A 276 19.07 4.12 -12.23
N LEU A 277 19.31 4.12 -10.92
CA LEU A 277 19.33 2.89 -10.10
C LEU A 277 18.27 2.95 -9.00
N SER A 278 17.42 1.94 -8.95
CA SER A 278 16.43 1.73 -7.88
C SER A 278 16.54 0.33 -7.31
N MET A 279 16.76 0.22 -6.01
CA MET A 279 16.73 -1.05 -5.27
C MET A 279 15.48 -1.17 -4.39
N SER A 280 14.43 -0.38 -4.70
CA SER A 280 13.18 -0.36 -3.95
C SER A 280 12.54 -1.74 -3.83
N ARG A 281 12.15 -2.10 -2.60
CA ARG A 281 11.42 -3.34 -2.31
C ARG A 281 9.92 -3.15 -2.26
N HIS A 282 9.48 -1.91 -2.29
CA HIS A 282 8.06 -1.58 -2.29
C HIS A 282 7.79 -0.26 -3.02
N GLU A 283 6.97 -0.35 -4.04
CA GLU A 283 6.44 0.75 -4.84
C GLU A 283 4.97 0.49 -5.12
N GLY A 284 4.12 1.50 -4.90
CA GLY A 284 2.73 1.44 -5.34
C GLY A 284 2.58 1.65 -6.85
N PHE A 285 3.52 2.43 -7.43
CA PHE A 285 3.64 2.64 -8.88
C PHE A 285 5.10 2.88 -9.29
N GLY A 286 5.79 3.90 -8.76
CA GLY A 286 7.20 4.16 -9.08
C GLY A 286 7.42 5.25 -10.13
N VAL A 287 6.83 6.43 -9.93
CA VAL A 287 6.95 7.58 -10.85
C VAL A 287 8.38 7.93 -11.25
N PRO A 288 9.42 7.90 -10.35
CA PRO A 288 10.78 8.22 -10.74
C PRO A 288 11.38 7.29 -11.81
N LEU A 289 10.89 6.05 -11.93
CA LEU A 289 11.29 5.15 -13.02
C LEU A 289 10.83 5.70 -14.38
N LEU A 290 9.58 6.17 -14.46
CA LEU A 290 9.04 6.76 -15.68
C LEU A 290 9.69 8.12 -16.00
N GLU A 291 10.03 8.89 -14.98
CA GLU A 291 10.75 10.15 -15.18
C GLU A 291 12.15 9.91 -15.77
N ALA A 292 12.88 8.91 -15.27
CA ALA A 292 14.16 8.48 -15.85
C ALA A 292 14.00 8.05 -17.31
N MET A 293 12.98 7.23 -17.62
CA MET A 293 12.67 6.81 -18.98
C MET A 293 12.36 8.00 -19.89
N TYR A 294 11.55 8.95 -19.41
CA TYR A 294 11.18 10.16 -20.17
C TYR A 294 12.39 11.02 -20.54
N ARG A 295 13.35 11.11 -19.62
CA ARG A 295 14.62 11.80 -19.82
C ARG A 295 15.65 11.00 -20.65
N GLY A 296 15.28 9.80 -21.10
CA GLY A 296 16.18 8.92 -21.87
C GLY A 296 17.31 8.32 -21.05
N VAL A 297 17.18 8.30 -19.73
CA VAL A 297 18.16 7.69 -18.82
C VAL A 297 17.85 6.19 -18.70
N PRO A 298 18.79 5.29 -19.00
CA PRO A 298 18.57 3.86 -18.82
C PRO A 298 18.31 3.53 -17.35
N VAL A 299 17.30 2.71 -17.11
CA VAL A 299 16.86 2.31 -15.77
C VAL A 299 17.36 0.92 -15.44
N VAL A 300 17.97 0.78 -14.26
CA VAL A 300 18.23 -0.49 -13.58
C VAL A 300 17.42 -0.50 -12.31
N ALA A 301 16.53 -1.47 -12.14
CA ALA A 301 15.62 -1.51 -11.00
C ALA A 301 15.48 -2.92 -10.41
N TYR A 302 15.28 -3.00 -9.10
CA TYR A 302 14.87 -4.24 -8.46
C TYR A 302 13.40 -4.53 -8.75
N GLY A 303 13.10 -5.74 -9.21
CA GLY A 303 11.79 -6.15 -9.71
C GLY A 303 10.82 -6.56 -8.59
N ALA A 304 10.49 -5.64 -7.66
CA ALA A 304 9.53 -5.91 -6.57
C ALA A 304 8.28 -5.03 -6.68
N ALA A 305 7.19 -5.52 -6.09
CA ALA A 305 5.90 -4.82 -6.01
C ALA A 305 5.41 -4.35 -7.39
N ALA A 306 5.04 -3.10 -7.57
CA ALA A 306 4.58 -2.58 -8.86
C ALA A 306 5.71 -2.27 -9.87
N VAL A 307 7.00 -2.41 -9.52
CA VAL A 307 8.12 -2.07 -10.41
C VAL A 307 8.07 -2.80 -11.75
N PRO A 308 7.86 -4.15 -11.83
CA PRO A 308 7.77 -4.85 -13.12
C PRO A 308 6.64 -4.33 -14.00
N GLU A 309 5.49 -4.02 -13.42
CA GLU A 309 4.33 -3.47 -14.14
C GLU A 309 4.60 -2.05 -14.66
N THR A 310 5.19 -1.19 -13.84
CA THR A 310 5.58 0.17 -14.24
C THR A 310 6.61 0.15 -15.35
N MET A 311 7.62 -0.72 -15.22
CA MET A 311 8.65 -0.91 -16.25
C MET A 311 8.07 -1.47 -17.55
N GLY A 312 7.07 -2.37 -17.49
CA GLY A 312 6.43 -2.95 -18.67
C GLY A 312 7.39 -3.67 -19.61
N GLY A 313 8.42 -4.30 -19.04
CA GLY A 313 9.50 -4.96 -19.80
C GLY A 313 10.57 -4.03 -20.35
N ALA A 314 10.48 -2.71 -20.12
CA ALA A 314 11.50 -1.75 -20.51
C ALA A 314 12.56 -1.56 -19.40
N GLY A 315 13.76 -1.11 -19.76
CA GLY A 315 14.86 -1.01 -18.82
C GLY A 315 15.45 -2.38 -18.45
N LEU A 316 16.22 -2.44 -17.38
CA LEU A 316 16.77 -3.68 -16.83
C LEU A 316 16.19 -3.92 -15.43
N THR A 317 15.50 -5.04 -15.25
CA THR A 317 15.03 -5.47 -13.94
C THR A 317 15.86 -6.64 -13.43
N THR A 318 16.10 -6.67 -12.11
CA THR A 318 16.84 -7.74 -11.44
C THR A 318 16.10 -8.18 -10.18
N LEU A 319 16.26 -9.45 -9.82
CA LEU A 319 15.86 -9.99 -8.52
C LEU A 319 17.09 -10.32 -7.64
N SER A 320 18.28 -9.98 -8.12
CA SER A 320 19.51 -10.25 -7.39
C SER A 320 19.76 -9.22 -6.30
N ASP A 321 20.12 -9.71 -5.12
CA ASP A 321 20.61 -8.92 -3.98
C ASP A 321 22.15 -8.78 -3.95
N ASP A 322 22.85 -9.45 -4.87
CA ASP A 322 24.30 -9.35 -5.00
C ASP A 322 24.70 -8.00 -5.63
N PRO A 323 25.36 -7.11 -4.87
CA PRO A 323 25.75 -5.81 -5.37
C PRO A 323 26.67 -5.87 -6.59
N ALA A 324 27.53 -6.91 -6.71
CA ALA A 324 28.45 -7.05 -7.84
C ALA A 324 27.71 -7.41 -9.14
N GLN A 325 26.70 -8.27 -9.06
CA GLN A 325 25.84 -8.60 -10.21
C GLN A 325 25.06 -7.38 -10.71
N VAL A 326 24.45 -6.62 -9.80
CA VAL A 326 23.70 -5.41 -10.17
C VAL A 326 24.62 -4.33 -10.70
N ALA A 327 25.81 -4.16 -10.12
CA ALA A 327 26.86 -3.27 -10.64
C ALA A 327 27.30 -3.67 -12.07
N GLY A 328 27.32 -4.96 -12.37
CA GLY A 328 27.57 -5.48 -13.72
C GLY A 328 26.56 -4.98 -14.74
N LEU A 329 25.27 -4.86 -14.38
CA LEU A 329 24.24 -4.29 -15.26
C LEU A 329 24.50 -2.82 -15.59
N LEU A 330 24.93 -2.02 -14.61
CA LEU A 330 25.33 -0.63 -14.84
C LEU A 330 26.52 -0.55 -15.79
N ALA A 331 27.52 -1.39 -15.57
CA ALA A 331 28.75 -1.43 -16.39
C ALA A 331 28.48 -1.83 -17.84
N VAL A 332 27.59 -2.80 -18.07
CA VAL A 332 27.21 -3.21 -19.44
C VAL A 332 26.49 -2.08 -20.17
N LEU A 333 25.56 -1.37 -19.50
CA LEU A 333 24.87 -0.22 -20.07
C LEU A 333 25.82 0.92 -20.47
N GLU A 334 26.91 1.09 -19.76
CA GLU A 334 27.92 2.10 -20.07
C GLU A 334 28.84 1.67 -21.22
N ARG A 335 29.27 0.39 -21.23
CA ARG A 335 30.27 -0.13 -22.17
C ARG A 335 29.72 -0.58 -23.51
N ASP A 336 28.41 -0.88 -23.58
CA ASP A 336 27.73 -1.32 -24.80
C ASP A 336 26.71 -0.26 -25.26
N PRO A 337 27.10 0.67 -26.17
CA PRO A 337 26.21 1.69 -26.70
C PRO A 337 25.01 1.12 -27.47
N ALA A 338 25.16 -0.06 -28.09
CA ALA A 338 24.08 -0.69 -28.82
C ALA A 338 23.01 -1.23 -27.87
N LEU A 339 23.39 -1.89 -26.77
CA LEU A 339 22.48 -2.31 -25.73
C LEU A 339 21.81 -1.10 -25.06
N ARG A 340 22.59 -0.06 -24.72
CA ARG A 340 22.05 1.19 -24.15
C ARG A 340 20.97 1.78 -25.05
N SER A 341 21.22 1.88 -26.36
CA SER A 341 20.27 2.41 -27.34
C SER A 341 18.99 1.58 -27.38
N ARG A 342 19.10 0.24 -27.38
CA ARG A 342 17.94 -0.68 -27.33
C ARG A 342 17.13 -0.50 -26.06
N VAL A 343 17.78 -0.37 -24.90
CA VAL A 343 17.11 -0.16 -23.61
C VAL A 343 16.34 1.17 -23.61
N VAL A 344 16.98 2.27 -24.07
CA VAL A 344 16.33 3.58 -24.15
C VAL A 344 15.16 3.56 -25.15
N GLU A 345 15.30 2.85 -26.28
CA GLU A 345 14.20 2.72 -27.24
C GLU A 345 13.02 1.94 -26.68
N ALA A 346 13.26 0.84 -25.98
CA ALA A 346 12.20 0.09 -25.28
C ALA A 346 11.50 0.97 -24.22
N GLN A 347 12.25 1.81 -23.51
CA GLN A 347 11.70 2.78 -22.56
C GLN A 347 10.79 3.82 -23.25
N ARG A 348 11.18 4.33 -24.43
CA ARG A 348 10.34 5.25 -25.23
C ARG A 348 9.04 4.57 -25.68
N GLN A 349 9.11 3.32 -26.11
CA GLN A 349 7.93 2.54 -26.50
C GLN A 349 7.01 2.31 -25.30
N ARG A 350 7.56 2.05 -24.11
CA ARG A 350 6.79 1.97 -22.88
C ARG A 350 6.05 3.28 -22.58
N LEU A 351 6.73 4.41 -22.69
CA LEU A 351 6.11 5.73 -22.48
C LEU A 351 5.02 6.04 -23.51
N ALA A 352 5.16 5.62 -24.75
CA ALA A 352 4.13 5.76 -25.77
C ALA A 352 2.84 5.01 -25.39
N SER A 353 2.94 3.87 -24.67
CA SER A 353 1.77 3.16 -24.14
C SER A 353 1.08 3.90 -22.97
N LEU A 354 1.71 4.92 -22.40
CA LEU A 354 1.22 5.78 -21.33
C LEU A 354 0.86 7.18 -21.85
N ASP A 355 0.45 7.27 -23.13
CA ASP A 355 -0.01 8.53 -23.72
C ASP A 355 -1.12 9.17 -22.90
N GLN A 356 -0.99 10.47 -22.67
CA GLN A 356 -1.86 11.20 -21.74
C GLN A 356 -3.33 11.20 -22.17
N GLN A 357 -3.62 11.27 -23.46
CA GLN A 357 -5.01 11.25 -23.95
C GLN A 357 -5.60 9.86 -23.84
N ALA A 358 -4.83 8.84 -24.21
CA ALA A 358 -5.24 7.44 -24.07
C ALA A 358 -5.45 7.06 -22.59
N VAL A 359 -4.60 7.53 -21.68
CA VAL A 359 -4.77 7.36 -20.25
C VAL A 359 -6.03 8.07 -19.74
N ALA A 360 -6.25 9.33 -20.12
CA ALA A 360 -7.46 10.10 -19.74
C ALA A 360 -8.75 9.41 -20.19
N GLN A 361 -8.76 8.85 -21.41
CA GLN A 361 -9.90 8.10 -21.94
C GLN A 361 -10.16 6.81 -21.12
N ARG A 362 -9.12 6.03 -20.82
CA ARG A 362 -9.24 4.82 -20.00
C ARG A 362 -9.67 5.14 -18.56
N VAL A 363 -9.21 6.26 -17.98
CA VAL A 363 -9.68 6.73 -16.66
C VAL A 363 -11.17 7.07 -16.73
N ARG A 364 -11.63 7.72 -17.80
CA ARG A 364 -13.04 8.02 -17.99
C ARG A 364 -13.88 6.75 -18.08
N GLU A 365 -13.44 5.79 -18.87
CA GLU A 365 -14.11 4.48 -19.02
C GLU A 365 -14.21 3.75 -17.68
N ALA A 366 -13.12 3.71 -16.90
CA ALA A 366 -13.10 3.06 -15.60
C ALA A 366 -14.03 3.74 -14.57
N LEU A 367 -14.13 5.08 -14.59
CA LEU A 367 -14.96 5.83 -13.64
C LEU A 367 -16.43 5.93 -14.10
N THR A 368 -16.75 5.75 -15.38
CA THR A 368 -18.10 5.96 -15.93
C THR A 368 -19.19 5.18 -15.19
N PRO A 369 -19.05 3.89 -14.87
CA PRO A 369 -20.09 3.17 -14.13
C PRO A 369 -20.42 3.81 -12.79
N PHE A 370 -19.40 4.20 -12.03
CA PHE A 370 -19.55 4.92 -10.76
C PHE A 370 -20.20 6.29 -10.95
N LEU A 371 -19.76 7.06 -11.95
CA LEU A 371 -20.26 8.41 -12.23
C LEU A 371 -21.73 8.40 -12.66
N GLN A 372 -22.16 7.38 -13.38
CA GLN A 372 -23.56 7.20 -13.82
C GLN A 372 -24.46 6.58 -12.74
N GLY A 373 -23.91 6.20 -11.60
CA GLY A 373 -24.66 5.57 -10.53
C GLY A 373 -25.06 4.13 -10.83
N ALA A 374 -24.39 3.48 -11.77
CA ALA A 374 -24.53 2.05 -11.94
C ALA A 374 -24.21 1.37 -10.59
N ALA A 375 -25.06 0.43 -10.19
CA ALA A 375 -24.72 -0.45 -9.10
C ALA A 375 -23.37 -1.12 -9.43
N PRO A 376 -22.48 -1.32 -8.44
CA PRO A 376 -21.34 -2.19 -8.65
C PRO A 376 -21.90 -3.48 -9.22
N HIS A 377 -21.17 -4.10 -10.15
CA HIS A 377 -21.51 -5.45 -10.61
C HIS A 377 -21.90 -6.24 -9.39
N ALA A 378 -23.12 -6.81 -9.41
CA ALA A 378 -23.73 -7.39 -8.23
C ALA A 378 -22.64 -8.21 -7.53
N ARG A 379 -22.25 -7.74 -6.35
CA ARG A 379 -21.39 -8.54 -5.48
C ARG A 379 -22.04 -9.91 -5.52
N PRO A 380 -21.37 -10.98 -5.99
CA PRO A 380 -21.91 -12.29 -5.76
C PRO A 380 -22.27 -12.27 -4.27
N PRO A 381 -23.48 -12.66 -3.86
CA PRO A 381 -23.83 -12.62 -2.47
C PRO A 381 -22.65 -13.27 -1.77
N ALA A 382 -21.87 -12.48 -1.04
CA ALA A 382 -20.83 -13.03 -0.20
C ALA A 382 -21.65 -13.87 0.77
N GLY A 383 -21.80 -15.15 0.41
CA GLY A 383 -22.19 -16.14 1.36
C GLY A 383 -21.30 -15.88 2.56
N PRO A 384 -21.79 -15.96 3.78
CA PRO A 384 -21.06 -15.58 4.97
C PRO A 384 -19.76 -16.38 4.99
N ALA A 385 -18.67 -15.76 4.48
CA ALA A 385 -17.37 -16.35 4.55
C ALA A 385 -17.01 -16.47 6.02
N ALA A 386 -16.94 -17.68 6.52
CA ALA A 386 -16.58 -17.92 7.90
C ALA A 386 -15.15 -17.43 8.14
N THR A 387 -14.94 -16.74 9.24
CA THR A 387 -13.61 -16.31 9.65
C THR A 387 -13.12 -17.16 10.82
N VAL A 388 -11.99 -17.82 10.64
CA VAL A 388 -11.32 -18.60 11.68
C VAL A 388 -10.13 -17.80 12.18
N VAL A 389 -10.14 -17.41 13.46
CA VAL A 389 -9.03 -16.70 14.10
C VAL A 389 -8.26 -17.67 15.00
N CYS A 390 -7.01 -17.93 14.66
CA CYS A 390 -6.13 -18.82 15.43
C CYS A 390 -4.84 -18.07 15.83
N PRO A 391 -4.77 -17.54 17.06
CA PRO A 391 -3.58 -16.88 17.55
C PRO A 391 -2.35 -17.79 17.57
N GLY A 392 -1.24 -17.29 17.02
CA GLY A 392 0.02 -18.05 17.00
C GLY A 392 0.11 -19.15 15.95
N PHE A 393 -0.82 -19.23 15.00
CA PHE A 393 -0.79 -20.21 13.90
C PHE A 393 0.57 -20.22 13.17
N ASP A 394 1.12 -19.05 12.86
CA ASP A 394 2.42 -18.93 12.16
C ASP A 394 3.60 -19.42 12.99
N ALA A 395 3.50 -19.30 14.31
CA ALA A 395 4.58 -19.68 15.22
C ALA A 395 4.60 -21.19 15.50
N ALA A 396 3.44 -21.85 15.41
CA ALA A 396 3.29 -23.27 15.69
C ALA A 396 2.20 -23.89 14.78
N PRO A 397 2.46 -24.05 13.47
CA PRO A 397 1.46 -24.56 12.51
C PRO A 397 1.03 -26.00 12.79
N ASP A 398 1.88 -26.79 13.46
CA ASP A 398 1.61 -28.18 13.82
C ASP A 398 0.97 -28.37 15.20
N ALA A 399 0.77 -27.28 15.96
CA ALA A 399 0.08 -27.36 17.24
C ALA A 399 -1.38 -27.87 17.05
N PRO A 400 -1.96 -28.57 18.05
CA PRO A 400 -3.30 -29.12 17.93
C PRO A 400 -4.35 -28.10 17.51
N MET A 401 -4.27 -26.89 18.05
CA MET A 401 -5.19 -25.80 17.75
C MET A 401 -5.02 -25.27 16.31
N SER A 402 -3.79 -25.16 15.82
CA SER A 402 -3.47 -24.75 14.44
C SER A 402 -3.94 -25.80 13.44
N ARG A 403 -3.75 -27.08 13.73
CA ARG A 403 -4.27 -28.19 12.91
C ARG A 403 -5.80 -28.21 12.88
N LEU A 404 -6.46 -27.93 14.00
CA LEU A 404 -7.91 -27.83 14.07
C LEU A 404 -8.41 -26.64 13.22
N ALA A 405 -7.82 -25.47 13.37
CA ALA A 405 -8.19 -24.28 12.61
C ALA A 405 -8.08 -24.53 11.09
N ARG A 406 -6.99 -25.12 10.63
CA ARG A 406 -6.81 -25.53 9.23
C ARG A 406 -7.87 -26.54 8.78
N ALA A 407 -8.11 -27.57 9.57
CA ALA A 407 -9.10 -28.59 9.24
C ALA A 407 -10.55 -28.06 9.17
N VAL A 408 -10.87 -26.99 9.89
CA VAL A 408 -12.16 -26.27 9.77
C VAL A 408 -12.20 -25.47 8.47
N VAL A 409 -11.15 -24.70 8.16
CA VAL A 409 -11.07 -23.89 6.92
C VAL A 409 -11.15 -24.77 5.68
N ASP A 410 -10.46 -25.92 5.67
CA ASP A 410 -10.48 -26.88 4.55
C ASP A 410 -11.89 -27.46 4.26
N ARG A 411 -12.83 -27.32 5.20
CA ARG A 411 -14.23 -27.77 5.05
C ARG A 411 -15.20 -26.68 4.66
N LEU A 412 -14.76 -25.44 4.64
CA LEU A 412 -15.57 -24.26 4.35
C LEU A 412 -14.97 -23.55 3.15
N PRO A 413 -15.57 -23.65 1.93
CA PRO A 413 -14.95 -23.20 0.68
C PRO A 413 -14.52 -21.73 0.66
N ASP A 414 -15.26 -20.88 1.40
CA ASP A 414 -15.03 -19.43 1.42
C ASP A 414 -14.52 -18.92 2.78
N ALA A 415 -14.04 -19.82 3.65
CA ALA A 415 -13.53 -19.45 4.96
C ALA A 415 -12.12 -18.82 4.88
N SER A 416 -11.88 -17.85 5.74
CA SER A 416 -10.57 -17.21 5.91
C SER A 416 -9.93 -17.64 7.21
N LEU A 417 -8.65 -18.00 7.19
CA LEU A 417 -7.85 -18.24 8.40
C LEU A 417 -7.02 -17.00 8.73
N TRP A 418 -7.17 -16.53 9.96
CA TRP A 418 -6.43 -15.38 10.47
C TRP A 418 -5.57 -15.78 11.66
N THR A 419 -4.35 -15.35 11.69
CA THR A 419 -3.47 -15.51 12.83
C THR A 419 -3.27 -14.19 13.55
N VAL A 420 -3.13 -14.25 14.87
CA VAL A 420 -2.86 -13.07 15.71
C VAL A 420 -1.54 -13.30 16.41
N ARG A 421 -0.55 -12.49 16.10
CA ARG A 421 0.78 -12.59 16.69
C ARG A 421 1.09 -11.33 17.50
N ARG A 422 1.48 -11.51 18.75
CA ARG A 422 2.04 -10.41 19.56
C ARG A 422 3.53 -10.30 19.25
N GLN A 423 3.95 -9.17 18.74
CA GLN A 423 5.37 -8.87 18.58
C GLN A 423 5.78 -7.84 19.62
N VAL A 424 6.75 -8.19 20.44
CA VAL A 424 7.40 -7.24 21.35
C VAL A 424 8.45 -6.50 20.54
N LEU A 425 8.35 -5.18 20.47
CA LEU A 425 9.38 -4.36 19.82
C LEU A 425 10.68 -4.42 20.64
N PRO A 426 11.86 -4.42 20.01
CA PRO A 426 13.12 -4.45 20.71
C PRO A 426 13.23 -3.29 21.72
N LEU A 427 13.64 -3.60 22.93
CA LEU A 427 13.80 -2.68 24.07
C LEU A 427 14.66 -1.42 23.80
N GLN A 428 15.51 -1.46 22.79
CA GLN A 428 16.42 -0.38 22.43
C GLN A 428 15.73 0.85 21.84
N LEU A 429 14.45 0.77 21.49
CA LEU A 429 13.66 1.86 20.89
C LEU A 429 12.54 2.39 21.78
N ALA A 430 12.39 1.89 23.00
CA ALA A 430 11.36 2.29 23.93
C ALA A 430 11.94 3.15 25.06
N PRO A 431 11.75 4.48 25.08
CA PRO A 431 11.89 5.23 26.32
C PRO A 431 10.65 4.98 27.17
N ARG A 432 10.79 4.15 28.20
CA ARG A 432 10.01 4.08 29.45
C ARG A 432 8.64 3.39 29.52
N ASP A 433 8.01 2.88 28.45
CA ASP A 433 6.79 2.09 28.62
C ASP A 433 7.00 0.64 28.14
N GLU A 434 7.26 -0.23 29.09
CA GLU A 434 7.66 -1.63 28.90
C GLU A 434 6.56 -2.57 28.34
N HIS A 435 5.37 -2.05 27.94
CA HIS A 435 4.21 -2.90 27.67
C HIS A 435 3.43 -2.65 26.37
N GLU A 436 3.92 -1.84 25.46
CA GLU A 436 3.29 -1.75 24.13
C GLU A 436 3.71 -2.91 23.23
N GLY A 437 2.87 -3.94 23.16
CA GLY A 437 2.98 -5.02 22.18
C GLY A 437 2.24 -4.67 20.90
N VAL A 438 2.84 -5.00 19.76
CA VAL A 438 2.18 -4.97 18.45
C VAL A 438 1.41 -6.27 18.26
N THR A 439 0.12 -6.17 17.98
CA THR A 439 -0.69 -7.32 17.63
C THR A 439 -0.82 -7.41 16.11
N ARG A 440 -0.39 -8.53 15.56
CA ARG A 440 -0.49 -8.84 14.14
C ARG A 440 -1.70 -9.73 13.89
N VAL A 441 -2.62 -9.27 13.04
CA VAL A 441 -3.71 -10.08 12.51
C VAL A 441 -3.41 -10.36 11.04
N ARG A 442 -3.23 -11.62 10.68
CA ARG A 442 -2.79 -12.04 9.37
C ARG A 442 -3.78 -13.02 8.75
N ARG A 443 -4.23 -12.75 7.51
CA ARG A 443 -4.93 -13.75 6.73
C ARG A 443 -3.92 -14.76 6.20
N PHE A 444 -4.16 -16.03 6.45
CA PHE A 444 -3.34 -17.11 5.94
C PHE A 444 -3.95 -17.62 4.63
N THR A 445 -3.17 -17.57 3.55
CA THR A 445 -3.48 -18.24 2.28
C THR A 445 -2.42 -19.29 2.03
N PRO A 446 -2.79 -20.55 1.69
CA PRO A 446 -1.84 -21.66 1.57
C PRO A 446 -0.72 -21.45 0.54
N ASP A 447 -0.97 -20.65 -0.50
CA ASP A 447 -0.12 -20.55 -1.68
C ASP A 447 0.50 -19.16 -1.93
N GLU A 448 0.30 -18.16 -1.04
CA GLU A 448 0.83 -16.81 -1.22
C GLU A 448 1.45 -16.20 0.03
N PRO A 449 2.44 -15.28 -0.12
CA PRO A 449 2.94 -14.50 1.00
C PRO A 449 1.81 -13.63 1.56
N SER A 450 1.36 -14.02 2.73
CA SER A 450 0.19 -13.52 3.42
C SER A 450 0.17 -11.99 3.59
N PHE A 451 -0.92 -11.38 3.18
CA PHE A 451 -1.31 -10.03 3.54
C PHE A 451 -1.59 -9.96 5.05
N GLY A 452 -0.88 -9.12 5.78
CA GLY A 452 -1.01 -8.97 7.23
C GLY A 452 -1.64 -7.65 7.61
N LEU A 453 -2.63 -7.71 8.49
CA LEU A 453 -3.06 -6.57 9.29
C LEU A 453 -2.29 -6.59 10.59
N GLU A 454 -1.61 -5.51 10.87
CA GLU A 454 -0.84 -5.34 12.09
C GLU A 454 -1.38 -4.12 12.84
N GLY A 455 -1.86 -4.31 14.07
CA GLY A 455 -2.39 -3.25 14.93
C GLY A 455 -1.58 -3.09 16.21
N VAL A 456 -1.34 -1.86 16.67
CA VAL A 456 -0.82 -1.56 18.01
C VAL A 456 -1.99 -1.51 18.95
N SER A 457 -2.04 -2.43 19.90
CA SER A 457 -3.12 -2.47 20.89
C SER A 457 -2.54 -2.78 22.28
N PRO A 458 -3.11 -2.21 23.35
CA PRO A 458 -2.83 -2.68 24.68
C PRO A 458 -3.17 -4.18 24.80
N PRO A 459 -2.55 -4.92 25.73
CA PRO A 459 -2.63 -6.39 25.82
C PRO A 459 -4.04 -6.99 25.85
N SER A 460 -5.05 -6.17 26.18
CA SER A 460 -6.46 -6.59 26.23
C SER A 460 -7.25 -6.44 24.93
N SER A 461 -6.73 -5.71 23.92
CA SER A 461 -7.48 -5.37 22.70
C SER A 461 -7.03 -6.13 21.45
N SER A 462 -6.01 -6.97 21.55
CA SER A 462 -5.44 -7.71 20.43
C SER A 462 -6.41 -8.69 19.77
N LEU A 463 -7.33 -9.24 20.57
CA LEU A 463 -8.38 -10.14 20.10
C LEU A 463 -9.57 -9.36 19.50
N GLU A 464 -9.83 -8.16 20.02
CA GLU A 464 -10.91 -7.29 19.52
C GLU A 464 -10.62 -6.80 18.10
N THR A 465 -9.35 -6.58 17.75
CA THR A 465 -8.96 -6.16 16.40
C THR A 465 -9.21 -7.29 15.38
N GLY A 466 -8.82 -8.52 15.69
CA GLY A 466 -9.10 -9.68 14.83
C GLY A 466 -10.60 -9.92 14.63
N VAL A 467 -11.38 -9.69 15.68
CA VAL A 467 -12.84 -9.86 15.66
C VAL A 467 -13.54 -8.74 14.86
N ARG A 468 -13.09 -7.50 14.96
CA ARG A 468 -13.64 -6.36 14.18
C ARG A 468 -13.38 -6.49 12.68
N CYS A 469 -12.38 -7.27 12.29
CA CYS A 469 -12.05 -7.52 10.89
C CYS A 469 -12.85 -8.67 10.28
N ALA A 470 -13.56 -9.45 11.09
CA ALA A 470 -14.32 -10.59 10.63
C ALA A 470 -15.64 -10.16 9.96
N SER A 471 -15.87 -10.64 8.76
CA SER A 471 -17.14 -10.53 8.06
C SER A 471 -17.80 -11.90 8.06
N GLY A 472 -18.94 -12.07 8.75
CA GLY A 472 -19.66 -13.34 8.82
C GLY A 472 -19.37 -14.16 10.09
N PRO A 473 -19.71 -15.46 10.09
CA PRO A 473 -19.50 -16.35 11.24
C PRO A 473 -18.04 -16.42 11.66
N LEU A 474 -17.77 -16.29 12.96
CA LEU A 474 -16.43 -16.24 13.50
C LEU A 474 -16.14 -17.46 14.37
N LEU A 475 -15.07 -18.18 14.08
CA LEU A 475 -14.47 -19.18 14.97
C LEU A 475 -13.19 -18.62 15.59
N PHE A 476 -13.14 -18.63 16.91
CA PHE A 476 -11.94 -18.31 17.66
C PHE A 476 -11.30 -19.59 18.21
N ALA A 477 -10.08 -19.90 17.81
CA ALA A 477 -9.36 -21.11 18.17
C ALA A 477 -8.07 -20.79 18.93
N GLY A 478 -8.04 -20.98 20.24
CA GLY A 478 -6.82 -20.85 21.06
C GLY A 478 -6.93 -19.96 22.28
N ALA A 479 -5.91 -20.00 23.12
CA ALA A 479 -5.61 -19.08 24.22
C ALA A 479 -6.34 -19.24 25.57
N GLY A 480 -6.77 -20.41 25.96
CA GLY A 480 -7.33 -20.67 27.30
C GLY A 480 -8.75 -20.15 27.54
N GLU A 481 -9.45 -20.77 28.49
CA GLU A 481 -10.88 -20.56 28.74
C GLU A 481 -11.24 -19.10 29.07
N GLU A 482 -10.47 -18.44 29.93
CA GLU A 482 -10.77 -17.07 30.38
C GLU A 482 -10.70 -16.05 29.23
N VAL A 483 -9.71 -16.20 28.36
CA VAL A 483 -9.53 -15.31 27.18
C VAL A 483 -10.63 -15.56 26.16
N ALA A 484 -10.98 -16.82 25.89
CA ALA A 484 -12.08 -17.16 25.00
C ALA A 484 -13.41 -16.61 25.53
N ARG A 485 -13.72 -16.76 26.82
CA ARG A 485 -14.93 -16.21 27.46
C ARG A 485 -14.99 -14.70 27.38
N ARG A 486 -13.89 -13.99 27.70
CA ARG A 486 -13.81 -12.53 27.64
C ARG A 486 -13.98 -12.01 26.23
N THR A 487 -13.40 -12.68 25.23
CA THR A 487 -13.53 -12.32 23.83
C THR A 487 -14.98 -12.48 23.35
N VAL A 488 -15.57 -13.65 23.58
CA VAL A 488 -16.95 -13.97 23.17
C VAL A 488 -17.97 -13.05 23.85
N SER A 489 -17.76 -12.65 25.11
CA SER A 489 -18.67 -11.75 25.84
C SER A 489 -18.68 -10.30 25.34
N ARG A 490 -17.65 -9.87 24.61
CA ARG A 490 -17.52 -8.50 24.05
C ARG A 490 -18.02 -8.36 22.62
N LEU A 491 -18.40 -9.48 22.00
CA LEU A 491 -18.92 -9.47 20.63
C LEU A 491 -20.37 -9.01 20.59
N PRO A 492 -20.80 -8.33 19.50
CA PRO A 492 -22.18 -7.94 19.34
C PRO A 492 -23.09 -9.18 19.36
N PRO A 493 -24.34 -9.04 19.84
CA PRO A 493 -25.28 -10.18 19.96
C PRO A 493 -25.55 -10.90 18.64
N GLU A 494 -25.53 -10.16 17.54
CA GLU A 494 -25.77 -10.63 16.16
C GLU A 494 -24.60 -11.42 15.58
N ALA A 495 -23.41 -11.36 16.17
CA ALA A 495 -22.27 -12.12 15.69
C ALA A 495 -22.45 -13.61 16.04
N CYS A 496 -22.54 -14.45 15.03
CA CYS A 496 -22.50 -15.90 15.21
C CYS A 496 -21.05 -16.31 15.53
N VAL A 497 -20.79 -16.81 16.74
CA VAL A 497 -19.45 -17.10 17.22
C VAL A 497 -19.38 -18.45 17.89
N ALA A 498 -18.36 -19.20 17.49
CA ALA A 498 -17.90 -20.40 18.18
C ALA A 498 -16.49 -20.15 18.74
N GLY A 499 -16.24 -20.63 19.94
CA GLY A 499 -14.92 -20.57 20.57
C GLY A 499 -14.40 -21.97 20.90
N VAL A 500 -13.12 -22.22 20.67
CA VAL A 500 -12.43 -23.45 21.08
C VAL A 500 -11.23 -23.06 21.91
N TRP A 501 -11.02 -23.73 23.05
CA TRP A 501 -9.81 -23.57 23.86
C TRP A 501 -9.16 -24.91 24.21
N GLU A 502 -7.88 -24.91 24.45
CA GLU A 502 -7.12 -26.10 24.84
C GLU A 502 -7.19 -26.29 26.37
N ALA A 503 -7.69 -27.44 26.78
CA ALA A 503 -7.77 -27.79 28.21
C ALA A 503 -6.45 -28.39 28.70
N ARG A 504 -5.98 -27.94 29.87
CA ARG A 504 -4.77 -28.47 30.51
C ARG A 504 -4.97 -29.76 31.25
N ARG A 505 -6.21 -30.17 31.56
CA ARG A 505 -6.59 -31.45 32.22
C ARG A 505 -7.90 -31.91 31.59
N ALA A 506 -8.11 -33.23 31.56
CA ALA A 506 -9.35 -33.83 31.07
C ALA A 506 -10.49 -33.65 32.12
N PRO A 507 -11.38 -32.70 31.94
CA PRO A 507 -12.68 -32.68 32.60
C PRO A 507 -13.76 -33.12 31.64
N ASP A 508 -14.97 -33.33 32.16
CA ASP A 508 -16.13 -33.75 31.37
C ASP A 508 -16.31 -32.93 30.10
N ALA A 509 -16.22 -33.57 28.96
CA ALA A 509 -16.35 -32.97 27.67
C ALA A 509 -17.75 -32.33 27.50
N GLY A 510 -17.84 -31.02 27.51
CA GLY A 510 -19.07 -30.27 27.36
C GLY A 510 -18.96 -29.03 26.50
N VAL A 511 -19.99 -28.78 25.70
CA VAL A 511 -20.20 -27.48 25.09
C VAL A 511 -20.77 -26.54 26.15
N LYS A 512 -20.03 -25.47 26.47
CA LYS A 512 -20.51 -24.42 27.39
C LYS A 512 -21.15 -23.30 26.61
N GLN A 513 -22.26 -22.77 27.09
CA GLN A 513 -22.88 -21.58 26.53
C GLN A 513 -22.52 -20.33 27.32
N VAL A 514 -22.09 -19.28 26.62
CA VAL A 514 -21.81 -17.97 27.19
C VAL A 514 -22.54 -16.92 26.36
N LEU A 515 -23.54 -16.27 26.96
CA LEU A 515 -24.38 -15.26 26.29
C LEU A 515 -24.96 -15.75 24.96
N GLY A 516 -25.49 -16.98 24.93
CA GLY A 516 -26.08 -17.58 23.74
C GLY A 516 -25.09 -18.14 22.71
N LYS A 517 -23.78 -18.07 22.98
CA LYS A 517 -22.71 -18.52 22.09
C LYS A 517 -22.09 -19.81 22.59
N LYS A 518 -21.74 -20.72 21.68
CA LYS A 518 -21.21 -22.05 22.02
C LYS A 518 -19.70 -22.01 22.16
N LEU A 519 -19.19 -22.65 23.19
CA LEU A 519 -17.77 -22.81 23.49
C LEU A 519 -17.41 -24.28 23.57
N TRP A 520 -16.46 -24.74 22.75
CA TRP A 520 -15.95 -26.10 22.74
C TRP A 520 -14.61 -26.22 23.47
N GLU A 521 -14.39 -27.33 24.12
CA GLU A 521 -13.15 -27.67 24.79
C GLU A 521 -12.38 -28.70 23.95
N LEU A 522 -11.13 -28.39 23.62
CA LEU A 522 -10.21 -29.34 22.99
C LEU A 522 -9.48 -30.13 24.09
N THR A 523 -9.94 -31.33 24.37
CA THR A 523 -9.31 -32.23 25.35
C THR A 523 -8.22 -33.07 24.68
N PRO A 524 -7.17 -33.48 25.42
CA PRO A 524 -6.19 -34.43 24.92
C PRO A 524 -6.86 -35.73 24.46
N GLY A 525 -6.58 -36.16 23.22
CA GLY A 525 -7.15 -37.38 22.65
C GLY A 525 -8.48 -37.20 21.89
N ARG A 526 -9.07 -35.99 21.86
CA ARG A 526 -10.25 -35.74 21.03
C ARG A 526 -9.89 -35.79 19.55
N ASP A 527 -10.73 -36.45 18.74
CA ASP A 527 -10.55 -36.54 17.30
C ASP A 527 -10.77 -35.15 16.66
N LEU A 528 -9.69 -34.59 16.14
CA LEU A 528 -9.68 -33.26 15.51
C LEU A 528 -10.54 -33.21 14.24
N VAL A 529 -10.67 -34.34 13.52
CA VAL A 529 -11.42 -34.43 12.27
C VAL A 529 -12.92 -34.33 12.55
N SER A 530 -13.39 -35.03 13.56
CA SER A 530 -14.79 -34.99 14.01
C SER A 530 -15.16 -33.61 14.58
N LEU A 531 -14.27 -33.05 15.42
CA LEU A 531 -14.47 -31.71 15.98
C LEU A 531 -14.49 -30.61 14.88
N ALA A 532 -13.58 -30.69 13.91
CA ALA A 532 -13.56 -29.74 12.78
C ALA A 532 -14.85 -29.82 11.95
N ALA A 533 -15.40 -31.01 11.74
CA ALA A 533 -16.67 -31.19 11.05
C ALA A 533 -17.87 -30.64 11.83
N GLU A 534 -17.85 -30.73 13.15
CA GLU A 534 -18.87 -30.16 14.03
C GLU A 534 -18.83 -28.63 14.01
N LEU A 535 -17.63 -28.03 14.14
CA LEU A 535 -17.43 -26.59 14.08
C LEU A 535 -17.77 -26.00 12.72
N ALA A 536 -17.42 -26.66 11.63
CA ALA A 536 -17.75 -26.23 10.30
C ALA A 536 -19.27 -26.18 10.07
N ARG A 537 -20.00 -27.19 10.52
CA ARG A 537 -21.46 -27.20 10.46
C ARG A 537 -22.09 -26.08 11.28
N GLU A 538 -21.55 -25.78 12.45
CA GLU A 538 -22.05 -24.68 13.29
C GLU A 538 -21.83 -23.30 12.63
N LEU A 539 -20.73 -23.11 11.96
CA LEU A 539 -20.41 -21.88 11.24
C LEU A 539 -21.27 -21.71 9.97
N ASP A 540 -21.59 -22.82 9.30
CA ASP A 540 -22.41 -22.82 8.09
C ASP A 540 -23.89 -22.50 8.40
N VAL A 541 -24.42 -23.08 9.46
CA VAL A 541 -25.82 -22.84 9.91
C VAL A 541 -26.03 -21.41 10.43
N GLY A 542 -24.99 -20.78 11.01
CA GLY A 542 -25.05 -19.39 11.52
C GLY A 542 -25.21 -18.32 10.43
N GLY A 543 -25.03 -18.68 9.18
CA GLY A 543 -25.11 -17.78 8.02
C GLY A 543 -26.51 -17.53 7.46
N HIS A 544 -27.58 -18.18 7.95
CA HIS A 544 -28.94 -18.03 7.47
C HIS A 544 -29.95 -17.60 8.55
N PRO A 545 -30.00 -16.30 8.95
CA PRO A 545 -31.06 -15.82 9.85
C PRO A 545 -32.41 -15.60 9.14
N HIS A 546 -32.60 -15.89 7.87
CA HIS A 546 -33.82 -15.60 7.12
C HIS A 546 -34.42 -16.77 6.34
N ALA A 547 -34.22 -17.99 6.76
CA ALA A 547 -34.97 -19.13 6.24
C ALA A 547 -35.81 -19.77 7.35
N ARG A 548 -36.81 -19.01 7.86
CA ARG A 548 -38.08 -19.53 8.42
C ARG A 548 -39.14 -18.44 8.38
#